data_f15b011a23ff3a8971265af07d04aedc
#
_entry.id   f15b011a23ff3a8971265af07d04aedc
#
_cell.length_a   1.000
_cell.length_b   1.000
_cell.length_c   1.000
_cell.angle_alpha   90.00
_cell.angle_beta   90.00
_cell.angle_gamma   90.00
#
_symmetry.space_group_name_H-M   'P 1'
#
loop_
_entity.id
_entity.type
_entity.pdbx_description
1 polymer ?
#
loop_
_entity_poly.entity_id
_entity_poly.type
_entity_poly.pdbx_seq_one_letter_code
_entity_poly.pdbx_strand_id
1 'polypeptide(L)'
;KSAAQAAAGSPARRFSEIKLSEAASDVAELAALIAHETSGGNITGQAILAEITPPKHADIIEVMAFSSARKMAGVRAKIDGKTRTLMMGAPEFVAKLAPVDAMLQRQLDEWADSGLRVLMLAKFDDETTKLKDLPDGSGRAIGAVILRNSLRDGVIDTVKFLQEQGVVIRVISGDNPRTVQHIARQAGIANPDKAILGSALAGLSDKAFNKAADEHTIFARVLPEQKERLIAHFKQSGKFTGMVGDGVNDALALKKSDLGVAMYAGAPASRRVADIILLNNSFTSLPIGMKLGNRIMQAIEVIATLFFHKIIYGVVLLLSTMLVGLNYPYAPRHITFLNIFLVTMPTIMWTLFPPRPRHRVNPAHFWRDTLQAVAPIALLTGLTVAFTYWSGVTLHPHQAAEAATMTVLTATFFGIYLVFLVGPMLGVILDKRAHLARTLYMAGVLFVTLVSFGIEPLRQFFDFTVPNIILLWPGIAVVVIVALVQWWLARRA
;
A
#
# COMPACT_ATOMS: atom_id res chain seq x y z
N LYS A 1 29.05 5.65 -2.33
CA LYS A 1 28.38 6.03 -1.06
C LYS A 1 27.04 5.37 -1.04
N SER A 2 26.87 4.37 -0.15
CA SER A 2 25.81 3.37 -0.14
C SER A 2 24.44 3.95 0.21
N ALA A 3 23.38 3.30 -0.29
CA ALA A 3 21.97 3.56 0.06
C ALA A 3 21.72 3.61 1.59
N ALA A 4 22.58 3.00 2.40
CA ALA A 4 22.55 3.05 3.85
C ALA A 4 22.86 4.47 4.42
N GLN A 5 23.67 5.29 3.73
CA GLN A 5 23.94 6.68 4.16
C GLN A 5 22.84 7.67 3.75
N ALA A 6 22.07 7.37 2.71
CA ALA A 6 20.89 8.14 2.35
C ALA A 6 19.68 7.85 3.26
N ALA A 7 19.64 6.66 3.87
CA ALA A 7 18.63 6.28 4.87
C ALA A 7 18.89 6.88 6.27
N ALA A 8 20.10 7.41 6.52
CA ALA A 8 20.46 8.14 7.72
C ALA A 8 20.08 9.64 7.68
N GLY A 9 19.07 9.99 6.87
CA GLY A 9 18.37 11.26 7.03
C GLY A 9 17.88 11.37 8.46
N SER A 10 18.18 12.50 9.14
CA SER A 10 17.79 12.83 10.50
C SER A 10 16.41 12.25 10.82
N PRO A 11 16.22 11.56 11.96
CA PRO A 11 14.90 11.12 12.36
C PRO A 11 14.00 12.34 12.31
N ALA A 12 12.98 12.29 11.44
CA ALA A 12 12.05 13.40 11.29
C ALA A 12 11.56 13.75 12.69
N ARG A 13 11.82 15.00 13.14
CA ARG A 13 11.51 15.46 14.49
C ARG A 13 10.05 15.11 14.78
N ARG A 14 9.79 14.18 15.70
CA ARG A 14 8.43 13.87 16.17
C ARG A 14 7.85 15.03 16.99
N PHE A 15 8.71 15.92 17.45
CA PHE A 15 8.34 17.04 18.30
C PHE A 15 8.81 18.34 17.66
N SER A 16 7.93 19.31 17.53
CA SER A 16 8.21 20.63 16.96
C SER A 16 8.56 21.68 18.01
N GLU A 17 8.29 21.42 19.27
CA GLU A 17 8.48 22.38 20.35
C GLU A 17 8.60 21.66 21.69
N ILE A 18 9.52 22.13 22.52
CA ILE A 18 9.67 21.71 23.92
C ILE A 18 9.47 22.96 24.79
N LYS A 19 8.53 22.88 25.72
CA LYS A 19 8.31 23.91 26.73
C LYS A 19 8.48 23.30 28.11
N LEU A 20 8.97 24.10 29.02
CA LEU A 20 8.99 23.79 30.46
C LEU A 20 7.81 24.53 31.11
N SER A 21 7.16 23.91 32.08
CA SER A 21 6.32 24.67 33.00
C SER A 21 7.19 25.68 33.71
N GLU A 22 6.66 26.85 34.09
CA GLU A 22 7.38 28.01 34.68
C GLU A 22 8.23 27.70 35.92
N ALA A 23 9.10 26.73 35.86
CA ALA A 23 10.02 26.35 36.90
C ALA A 23 11.45 26.64 36.43
N ALA A 24 12.29 27.01 37.39
CA ALA A 24 13.67 27.45 37.27
C ALA A 24 14.50 26.65 36.22
N SER A 25 15.56 27.27 35.72
CA SER A 25 16.55 26.66 34.79
C SER A 25 17.02 25.26 35.21
N ASP A 26 17.05 24.98 36.48
CA ASP A 26 17.42 23.70 37.10
C ASP A 26 16.53 22.52 36.60
N VAL A 27 15.23 22.75 36.41
CA VAL A 27 14.29 21.68 35.99
C VAL A 27 14.61 21.21 34.58
N ALA A 28 15.04 22.12 33.70
CA ALA A 28 15.45 21.79 32.34
C ALA A 28 16.68 20.87 32.34
N GLU A 29 17.72 21.25 33.06
CA GLU A 29 18.97 20.48 33.14
C GLU A 29 18.73 19.09 33.76
N LEU A 30 17.88 19.02 34.81
CA LEU A 30 17.53 17.75 35.46
C LEU A 30 16.72 16.82 34.52
N ALA A 31 15.82 17.36 33.71
CA ALA A 31 15.11 16.61 32.71
C ALA A 31 16.07 16.08 31.64
N ALA A 32 17.02 16.91 31.20
CA ALA A 32 18.03 16.51 30.24
C ALA A 32 18.97 15.44 30.83
N LEU A 33 19.32 15.50 32.11
CA LEU A 33 20.10 14.46 32.77
C LEU A 33 19.38 13.11 32.76
N ILE A 34 18.10 13.07 33.10
CA ILE A 34 17.33 11.85 33.09
C ILE A 34 17.22 11.34 31.64
N ALA A 35 16.96 12.22 30.68
CA ALA A 35 16.89 11.85 29.26
C ALA A 35 18.23 11.28 28.77
N HIS A 36 19.35 11.86 29.13
CA HIS A 36 20.67 11.37 28.75
C HIS A 36 20.96 9.97 29.29
N GLU A 37 20.72 9.73 30.56
CA GLU A 37 21.07 8.48 31.24
C GLU A 37 20.07 7.33 30.94
N THR A 38 18.80 7.66 30.67
CA THR A 38 17.73 6.66 30.65
C THR A 38 17.08 6.45 29.29
N SER A 39 17.31 7.33 28.31
CA SER A 39 16.58 7.29 27.03
C SER A 39 16.97 6.13 26.14
N GLY A 40 18.17 5.61 26.23
CA GLY A 40 18.68 4.57 25.35
C GLY A 40 18.55 4.92 23.86
N GLY A 41 18.54 6.22 23.53
CA GLY A 41 18.36 6.71 22.16
C GLY A 41 16.90 6.82 21.71
N ASN A 42 15.92 6.74 22.62
CA ASN A 42 14.52 6.93 22.23
C ASN A 42 14.22 8.37 21.76
N ILE A 43 13.22 8.52 20.88
CA ILE A 43 12.90 9.78 20.20
C ILE A 43 12.54 10.90 21.21
N THR A 44 11.89 10.57 22.32
CA THR A 44 11.52 11.56 23.36
C THR A 44 12.77 12.12 24.06
N GLY A 45 13.69 11.24 24.47
CA GLY A 45 14.96 11.66 25.07
C GLY A 45 15.83 12.43 24.09
N GLN A 46 15.93 11.99 22.84
CA GLN A 46 16.65 12.72 21.79
C GLN A 46 16.08 14.12 21.56
N ALA A 47 14.75 14.29 21.59
CA ALA A 47 14.11 15.59 21.45
C ALA A 47 14.47 16.52 22.62
N ILE A 48 14.47 16.02 23.86
CA ILE A 48 14.86 16.81 25.03
C ILE A 48 16.33 17.24 24.92
N LEU A 49 17.23 16.31 24.57
CA LEU A 49 18.66 16.56 24.44
C LEU A 49 19.03 17.45 23.23
N ALA A 50 18.18 17.57 22.25
CA ALA A 50 18.38 18.49 21.12
C ALA A 50 18.21 19.97 21.54
N GLU A 51 17.39 20.23 22.53
CA GLU A 51 17.08 21.62 22.98
C GLU A 51 17.72 21.96 24.33
N ILE A 52 17.99 20.96 25.18
CA ILE A 52 18.45 21.16 26.54
C ILE A 52 19.71 20.33 26.78
N THR A 53 20.75 21.00 27.31
CA THR A 53 22.01 20.34 27.64
C THR A 53 21.96 19.82 29.09
N PRO A 54 22.38 18.57 29.38
CA PRO A 54 22.48 18.07 30.73
C PRO A 54 23.59 18.80 31.55
N PRO A 55 23.54 18.79 32.85
CA PRO A 55 24.55 19.41 33.72
C PRO A 55 25.92 18.78 33.46
N LYS A 56 26.98 19.62 33.43
CA LYS A 56 28.35 19.21 33.08
C LYS A 56 29.01 18.27 34.09
N HIS A 57 28.61 18.37 35.37
CA HIS A 57 29.17 17.60 36.47
C HIS A 57 28.06 16.90 37.23
N ALA A 58 27.80 15.65 36.89
CA ALA A 58 26.87 14.81 37.62
C ALA A 58 27.48 13.41 37.80
N ASP A 59 27.74 13.04 39.05
CA ASP A 59 28.20 11.71 39.41
C ASP A 59 26.96 10.79 39.54
N ILE A 60 26.79 9.86 38.62
CA ILE A 60 25.63 8.97 38.58
C ILE A 60 25.77 7.87 39.61
N ILE A 61 24.80 7.73 40.51
CA ILE A 61 24.76 6.70 41.56
C ILE A 61 23.87 5.53 41.17
N GLU A 62 22.66 5.81 40.65
CA GLU A 62 21.68 4.78 40.23
C GLU A 62 20.89 5.26 39.04
N VAL A 63 20.63 4.35 38.08
CA VAL A 63 19.81 4.62 36.89
C VAL A 63 18.67 3.61 36.83
N MET A 64 17.45 4.10 36.68
CA MET A 64 16.29 3.30 36.33
C MET A 64 15.83 3.63 34.92
N ALA A 65 16.13 2.75 33.95
CA ALA A 65 15.75 2.94 32.59
C ALA A 65 14.21 2.97 32.41
N PHE A 66 13.74 3.67 31.37
CA PHE A 66 12.32 3.72 31.02
C PHE A 66 11.77 2.32 30.77
N SER A 67 10.58 2.05 31.26
CA SER A 67 9.83 0.83 30.99
C SER A 67 8.40 1.16 30.55
N SER A 68 7.91 0.45 29.54
CA SER A 68 6.52 0.59 29.07
C SER A 68 5.47 0.21 30.12
N ALA A 69 5.83 -0.63 31.09
CA ALA A 69 4.95 -0.97 32.21
C ALA A 69 4.88 0.14 33.26
N ARG A 70 6.03 0.72 33.63
CA ARG A 70 6.12 1.79 34.63
C ARG A 70 5.81 3.18 34.07
N LYS A 71 5.98 3.38 32.76
CA LYS A 71 5.81 4.67 32.05
C LYS A 71 6.66 5.82 32.67
N MET A 72 7.74 5.50 33.36
CA MET A 72 8.66 6.44 33.98
C MET A 72 10.09 5.91 33.97
N ALA A 73 11.04 6.82 34.13
CA ALA A 73 12.47 6.60 34.27
C ALA A 73 12.98 7.44 35.45
N GLY A 74 14.13 7.08 36.02
CA GLY A 74 14.69 7.80 37.13
C GLY A 74 16.21 7.77 37.17
N VAL A 75 16.79 8.77 37.86
CA VAL A 75 18.24 8.90 38.10
C VAL A 75 18.46 9.38 39.49
N ARG A 76 19.42 8.76 40.19
CA ARG A 76 20.04 9.30 41.39
C ARG A 76 21.45 9.72 41.02
N ALA A 77 21.77 10.99 41.26
CA ALA A 77 23.06 11.54 40.90
C ALA A 77 23.50 12.59 41.95
N LYS A 78 24.81 12.74 42.14
CA LYS A 78 25.40 13.83 42.90
C LYS A 78 25.69 15.00 41.97
N ILE A 79 24.97 16.10 42.14
CA ILE A 79 25.07 17.32 41.34
C ILE A 79 25.46 18.45 42.26
N ASP A 80 26.55 19.15 41.97
CA ASP A 80 27.10 20.23 42.79
C ASP A 80 27.27 19.84 44.28
N GLY A 81 27.75 18.62 44.52
CA GLY A 81 27.99 18.07 45.84
C GLY A 81 26.76 17.59 46.60
N LYS A 82 25.53 17.71 46.05
CA LYS A 82 24.28 17.26 46.67
C LYS A 82 23.68 16.07 45.92
N THR A 83 23.29 15.04 46.66
CA THR A 83 22.57 13.91 46.09
C THR A 83 21.15 14.35 45.71
N ARG A 84 20.74 14.02 44.50
CA ARG A 84 19.37 14.28 43.97
C ARG A 84 18.79 12.99 43.42
N THR A 85 17.61 12.61 43.92
CA THR A 85 16.82 11.49 43.45
C THR A 85 15.68 12.03 42.58
N LEU A 86 15.65 11.64 41.30
CA LEU A 86 14.79 12.25 40.29
C LEU A 86 14.02 11.18 39.50
N MET A 87 12.76 11.46 39.25
CA MET A 87 11.90 10.63 38.38
C MET A 87 11.24 11.48 37.31
N MET A 88 11.12 10.96 36.09
CA MET A 88 10.41 11.59 34.98
C MET A 88 9.56 10.58 34.26
N GLY A 89 8.31 10.93 33.94
CA GLY A 89 7.42 10.03 33.22
C GLY A 89 6.04 10.60 32.95
N ALA A 90 5.13 9.72 32.55
CA ALA A 90 3.74 10.11 32.32
C ALA A 90 3.08 10.61 33.63
N PRO A 91 2.39 11.77 33.60
CA PRO A 91 1.86 12.41 34.79
C PRO A 91 1.05 11.48 35.69
N GLU A 92 0.19 10.65 35.12
CA GLU A 92 -0.68 9.71 35.82
C GLU A 92 0.06 8.60 36.60
N PHE A 93 1.33 8.38 36.29
CA PHE A 93 2.20 7.42 37.00
C PHE A 93 3.09 8.10 37.98
N VAL A 94 3.70 9.25 37.63
CA VAL A 94 4.58 10.00 38.51
C VAL A 94 3.80 10.67 39.67
N ALA A 95 2.54 11.09 39.42
CA ALA A 95 1.68 11.67 40.44
C ALA A 95 1.32 10.72 41.59
N LYS A 96 1.45 9.42 41.43
CA LYS A 96 1.32 8.44 42.50
C LYS A 96 2.47 8.57 43.49
N LEU A 97 3.69 8.72 42.98
CA LEU A 97 4.89 8.88 43.77
C LEU A 97 5.04 10.31 44.31
N ALA A 98 4.61 11.31 43.57
CA ALA A 98 4.70 12.74 43.88
C ALA A 98 3.36 13.42 43.62
N PRO A 99 2.45 13.46 44.59
CA PRO A 99 1.13 14.04 44.44
C PRO A 99 1.20 15.49 43.98
N VAL A 100 0.28 15.88 43.11
CA VAL A 100 0.15 17.25 42.60
C VAL A 100 -1.07 17.92 43.19
N ASP A 101 -1.03 19.25 43.32
CA ASP A 101 -2.21 20.01 43.72
C ASP A 101 -3.24 20.10 42.59
N ALA A 102 -4.44 20.58 42.93
CA ALA A 102 -5.54 20.68 42.00
C ALA A 102 -5.24 21.68 40.84
N MET A 103 -4.39 22.66 41.04
CA MET A 103 -4.04 23.64 40.01
C MET A 103 -3.10 23.04 38.99
N LEU A 104 -2.03 22.37 39.43
CA LEU A 104 -1.10 21.67 38.55
C LEU A 104 -1.79 20.53 37.81
N GLN A 105 -2.70 19.79 38.48
CA GLN A 105 -3.47 18.74 37.83
C GLN A 105 -4.32 19.28 36.65
N ARG A 106 -5.02 20.38 36.83
CA ARG A 106 -5.77 21.05 35.76
C ARG A 106 -4.87 21.46 34.60
N GLN A 107 -3.71 22.03 34.91
CA GLN A 107 -2.76 22.45 33.86
C GLN A 107 -2.19 21.27 33.09
N LEU A 108 -1.88 20.16 33.75
CA LEU A 108 -1.46 18.91 33.09
C LEU A 108 -2.55 18.35 32.15
N ASP A 109 -3.82 18.42 32.62
CA ASP A 109 -4.98 17.99 31.84
C ASP A 109 -5.19 18.93 30.65
N GLU A 110 -5.11 20.24 30.80
CA GLU A 110 -5.23 21.21 29.69
C GLU A 110 -4.16 20.99 28.60
N TRP A 111 -2.91 20.75 29.01
CA TRP A 111 -1.85 20.42 28.04
C TRP A 111 -2.09 19.12 27.34
N ALA A 112 -2.56 18.08 28.03
CA ALA A 112 -2.91 16.80 27.45
C ALA A 112 -4.10 16.93 26.48
N ASP A 113 -5.11 17.73 26.84
CA ASP A 113 -6.29 18.04 26.00
C ASP A 113 -5.92 18.81 24.74
N SER A 114 -4.89 19.65 24.82
CA SER A 114 -4.28 20.34 23.67
C SER A 114 -3.44 19.41 22.78
N GLY A 115 -3.40 18.10 23.07
CA GLY A 115 -2.64 17.10 22.30
C GLY A 115 -1.13 17.12 22.53
N LEU A 116 -0.69 17.81 23.57
CA LEU A 116 0.71 17.87 23.95
C LEU A 116 1.12 16.60 24.72
N ARG A 117 2.35 16.17 24.54
CA ARG A 117 2.92 15.09 25.35
C ARG A 117 3.60 15.70 26.55
N VAL A 118 3.06 15.43 27.72
CA VAL A 118 3.58 15.95 29.00
C VAL A 118 4.37 14.87 29.71
N LEU A 119 5.56 15.22 30.17
CA LEU A 119 6.40 14.41 31.07
C LEU A 119 6.55 15.18 32.35
N MET A 120 6.03 14.63 33.42
CA MET A 120 6.13 15.22 34.77
C MET A 120 7.48 14.84 35.39
N LEU A 121 8.12 15.81 36.06
CA LEU A 121 9.35 15.66 36.83
C LEU A 121 9.05 15.70 38.32
N ALA A 122 9.64 14.77 39.07
CA ALA A 122 9.54 14.69 40.50
C ALA A 122 10.90 14.52 41.14
N LYS A 123 11.09 15.14 42.34
CA LYS A 123 12.25 15.02 43.19
C LYS A 123 11.87 14.32 44.49
N PHE A 124 12.79 13.53 45.00
CA PHE A 124 12.66 12.79 46.27
C PHE A 124 13.81 13.16 47.20
N ASP A 125 13.51 13.28 48.49
CA ASP A 125 14.52 13.56 49.54
C ASP A 125 15.14 12.24 50.05
N ASP A 126 14.64 11.09 49.64
CA ASP A 126 15.19 9.78 49.96
C ASP A 126 16.42 9.47 49.06
N GLU A 127 17.57 9.26 49.72
CA GLU A 127 18.85 8.97 49.08
C GLU A 127 19.24 7.49 49.14
N THR A 128 18.49 6.64 49.84
CA THR A 128 18.87 5.26 50.17
C THR A 128 17.99 4.20 49.52
N THR A 129 16.69 4.43 49.43
CA THR A 129 15.75 3.49 48.83
C THR A 129 16.00 3.36 47.31
N LYS A 130 16.01 2.16 46.77
CA LYS A 130 16.17 1.95 45.32
C LYS A 130 15.09 2.68 44.53
N LEU A 131 15.45 3.25 43.40
CA LEU A 131 14.53 4.03 42.54
C LEU A 131 13.24 3.31 42.19
N LYS A 132 13.27 1.97 42.04
CA LYS A 132 12.11 1.14 41.73
C LYS A 132 11.16 0.90 42.91
N ASP A 133 11.64 1.14 44.15
CA ASP A 133 10.94 0.81 45.39
C ASP A 133 10.55 2.09 46.20
N LEU A 134 10.65 3.27 45.56
CA LEU A 134 10.23 4.53 46.15
C LEU A 134 8.76 4.50 46.56
N PRO A 135 8.40 4.90 47.80
CA PRO A 135 7.02 4.85 48.25
C PRO A 135 6.10 5.85 47.54
N ASP A 136 4.83 5.50 47.42
CA ASP A 136 3.81 6.42 46.92
C ASP A 136 3.71 7.64 47.85
N GLY A 137 3.58 8.84 47.27
CA GLY A 137 3.45 10.10 48.01
C GLY A 137 4.76 10.65 48.64
N SER A 138 5.91 9.97 48.46
CA SER A 138 7.18 10.38 49.07
C SER A 138 7.93 11.48 48.32
N GLY A 139 7.54 11.76 47.08
CA GLY A 139 8.15 12.76 46.22
C GLY A 139 7.38 14.07 46.12
N ARG A 140 8.03 15.07 45.52
CA ARG A 140 7.43 16.36 45.16
C ARG A 140 7.59 16.63 43.68
N ALA A 141 6.49 17.00 43.01
CA ALA A 141 6.51 17.50 41.63
C ALA A 141 7.33 18.80 41.56
N ILE A 142 8.25 18.88 40.61
CA ILE A 142 9.13 20.05 40.43
C ILE A 142 8.93 20.75 39.07
N GLY A 143 8.24 20.11 38.14
CA GLY A 143 7.95 20.68 36.86
C GLY A 143 7.50 19.65 35.81
N ALA A 144 7.33 20.11 34.60
CA ALA A 144 6.97 19.25 33.46
C ALA A 144 7.71 19.66 32.20
N VAL A 145 8.05 18.66 31.38
CA VAL A 145 8.53 18.85 30.02
C VAL A 145 7.35 18.61 29.09
N ILE A 146 7.06 19.60 28.26
CA ILE A 146 5.92 19.58 27.31
C ILE A 146 6.46 19.49 25.92
N LEU A 147 6.06 18.43 25.18
CA LEU A 147 6.51 18.19 23.82
C LEU A 147 5.31 18.26 22.88
N ARG A 148 5.44 19.04 21.82
CA ARG A 148 4.43 19.13 20.78
C ARG A 148 4.73 18.10 19.70
N ASN A 149 3.79 17.20 19.47
CA ASN A 149 3.87 16.29 18.33
C ASN A 149 3.57 17.06 17.03
N SER A 150 4.45 16.97 16.06
CA SER A 150 4.17 17.43 14.69
C SER A 150 3.79 16.27 13.80
N LEU A 151 2.78 16.47 12.96
CA LEU A 151 2.52 15.53 11.87
C LEU A 151 3.67 15.62 10.88
N ARG A 152 4.05 14.47 10.31
CA ARG A 152 5.00 14.44 9.20
C ARG A 152 4.35 15.03 7.95
N ASP A 153 5.17 15.61 7.08
CA ASP A 153 4.70 16.13 5.79
C ASP A 153 3.98 15.04 4.99
N GLY A 154 2.86 15.43 4.36
CA GLY A 154 2.06 14.54 3.53
C GLY A 154 1.17 13.52 4.30
N VAL A 155 1.11 13.57 5.64
CA VAL A 155 0.22 12.68 6.43
C VAL A 155 -1.25 12.94 6.10
N ILE A 156 -1.67 14.21 6.08
CA ILE A 156 -3.05 14.60 5.81
C ILE A 156 -3.48 14.13 4.41
N ASP A 157 -2.64 14.40 3.40
CA ASP A 157 -2.90 13.98 2.02
C ASP A 157 -2.96 12.45 1.88
N THR A 158 -2.10 11.74 2.63
CA THR A 158 -2.09 10.28 2.64
C THR A 158 -3.36 9.71 3.26
N VAL A 159 -3.78 10.22 4.42
CA VAL A 159 -5.01 9.81 5.11
C VAL A 159 -6.22 10.06 4.20
N LYS A 160 -6.32 11.26 3.63
CA LYS A 160 -7.37 11.62 2.67
C LYS A 160 -7.39 10.66 1.48
N PHE A 161 -6.25 10.43 0.83
CA PHE A 161 -6.15 9.49 -0.29
C PHE A 161 -6.61 8.09 0.09
N LEU A 162 -6.17 7.54 1.23
CA LEU A 162 -6.55 6.20 1.67
C LEU A 162 -8.06 6.10 1.92
N GLN A 163 -8.65 7.11 2.57
CA GLN A 163 -10.10 7.16 2.82
C GLN A 163 -10.90 7.29 1.51
N GLU A 164 -10.45 8.08 0.54
CA GLU A 164 -11.03 8.17 -0.81
C GLU A 164 -10.96 6.84 -1.56
N GLN A 165 -9.93 6.02 -1.27
CA GLN A 165 -9.83 4.64 -1.79
C GLN A 165 -10.70 3.63 -1.02
N GLY A 166 -11.55 4.07 -0.11
CA GLY A 166 -12.43 3.21 0.68
C GLY A 166 -11.71 2.47 1.83
N VAL A 167 -10.50 2.88 2.20
CA VAL A 167 -9.78 2.29 3.34
C VAL A 167 -10.32 2.87 4.64
N VAL A 168 -10.79 2.02 5.52
CA VAL A 168 -11.19 2.40 6.89
C VAL A 168 -9.94 2.43 7.76
N ILE A 169 -9.53 3.63 8.17
CA ILE A 169 -8.34 3.82 9.02
C ILE A 169 -8.76 3.70 10.49
N ARG A 170 -8.03 2.88 11.25
CA ARG A 170 -8.16 2.75 12.70
C ARG A 170 -6.81 3.00 13.36
N VAL A 171 -6.83 3.66 14.53
CA VAL A 171 -5.61 3.98 15.28
C VAL A 171 -5.55 3.09 16.52
N ILE A 172 -4.45 2.34 16.65
CA ILE A 172 -4.20 1.47 17.79
C ILE A 172 -2.91 1.95 18.46
N SER A 173 -3.01 2.50 19.67
CA SER A 173 -1.87 3.12 20.36
C SER A 173 -1.77 2.69 21.84
N GLY A 174 -0.55 2.70 22.35
CA GLY A 174 -0.28 2.60 23.80
C GLY A 174 -0.34 3.95 24.51
N ASP A 175 -0.56 5.06 23.81
CA ASP A 175 -0.55 6.42 24.36
C ASP A 175 -1.91 6.82 24.94
N ASN A 176 -1.94 7.99 25.60
CA ASN A 176 -3.15 8.57 26.19
C ASN A 176 -4.21 8.85 25.11
N PRO A 177 -5.50 8.52 25.37
CA PRO A 177 -6.59 8.69 24.38
C PRO A 177 -6.74 10.11 23.90
N ARG A 178 -6.63 11.13 24.76
CA ARG A 178 -6.75 12.55 24.37
C ARG A 178 -5.70 12.97 23.34
N THR A 179 -4.44 12.58 23.59
CA THR A 179 -3.32 12.83 22.65
C THR A 179 -3.56 12.14 21.30
N VAL A 180 -3.99 10.86 21.32
CA VAL A 180 -4.24 10.09 20.11
C VAL A 180 -5.40 10.68 19.32
N GLN A 181 -6.50 11.05 19.98
CA GLN A 181 -7.64 11.71 19.35
C GLN A 181 -7.27 13.05 18.71
N HIS A 182 -6.49 13.87 19.42
CA HIS A 182 -6.02 15.15 18.89
C HIS A 182 -5.20 14.97 17.61
N ILE A 183 -4.23 14.05 17.61
CA ILE A 183 -3.42 13.74 16.44
C ILE A 183 -4.28 13.17 15.30
N ALA A 184 -5.24 12.30 15.60
CA ALA A 184 -6.15 11.74 14.63
C ALA A 184 -7.03 12.81 13.95
N ARG A 185 -7.53 13.79 14.71
CA ARG A 185 -8.26 14.95 14.15
C ARG A 185 -7.37 15.78 13.23
N GLN A 186 -6.14 16.11 13.68
CA GLN A 186 -5.20 16.85 12.85
C GLN A 186 -4.85 16.12 11.55
N ALA A 187 -4.73 14.79 11.60
CA ALA A 187 -4.46 13.96 10.45
C ALA A 187 -5.66 13.76 9.52
N GLY A 188 -6.87 14.19 9.93
CA GLY A 188 -8.08 14.03 9.12
C GLY A 188 -8.68 12.63 9.14
N ILE A 189 -8.41 11.84 10.19
CA ILE A 189 -9.00 10.50 10.35
C ILE A 189 -10.49 10.63 10.68
N ALA A 190 -11.32 9.84 10.00
CA ALA A 190 -12.77 9.86 10.19
C ALA A 190 -13.16 9.36 11.60
N ASN A 191 -14.15 10.01 12.24
CA ASN A 191 -14.68 9.68 13.56
C ASN A 191 -13.62 9.61 14.67
N PRO A 192 -12.77 10.63 14.86
CA PRO A 192 -11.68 10.61 15.85
C PRO A 192 -12.20 10.61 17.30
N ASP A 193 -13.46 10.94 17.52
CA ASP A 193 -14.09 10.97 18.83
C ASP A 193 -14.53 9.58 19.34
N LYS A 194 -14.64 8.60 18.45
CA LYS A 194 -14.97 7.22 18.78
C LYS A 194 -13.74 6.50 19.32
N ALA A 195 -13.39 6.76 20.57
CA ALA A 195 -12.23 6.19 21.23
C ALA A 195 -12.64 5.24 22.37
N ILE A 196 -11.86 4.14 22.53
CA ILE A 196 -12.01 3.20 23.63
C ILE A 196 -10.64 2.89 24.26
N LEU A 197 -10.64 2.68 25.57
CA LEU A 197 -9.44 2.29 26.31
C LEU A 197 -9.22 0.78 26.25
N GLY A 198 -7.96 0.35 26.24
CA GLY A 198 -7.60 -1.06 26.36
C GLY A 198 -8.14 -1.71 27.63
N SER A 199 -8.19 -0.97 28.77
CA SER A 199 -8.81 -1.44 30.01
C SER A 199 -10.31 -1.75 29.85
N ALA A 200 -11.04 -0.99 29.05
CA ALA A 200 -12.45 -1.26 28.76
C ALA A 200 -12.65 -2.46 27.81
N LEU A 201 -11.62 -2.81 27.02
CA LEU A 201 -11.62 -4.02 26.18
C LEU A 201 -11.26 -5.28 26.99
N ALA A 202 -10.59 -5.12 28.13
CA ALA A 202 -10.19 -6.22 28.98
C ALA A 202 -11.43 -6.88 29.60
N GLY A 203 -11.51 -8.20 29.55
CA GLY A 203 -12.63 -8.96 30.15
C GLY A 203 -13.92 -8.97 29.34
N LEU A 204 -14.00 -8.30 28.20
CA LEU A 204 -15.15 -8.40 27.31
C LEU A 204 -15.25 -9.79 26.68
N SER A 205 -16.49 -10.34 26.63
CA SER A 205 -16.78 -11.51 25.82
C SER A 205 -16.47 -11.25 24.35
N ASP A 206 -16.26 -12.29 23.55
CA ASP A 206 -15.94 -12.13 22.12
C ASP A 206 -16.97 -11.29 21.36
N LYS A 207 -18.26 -11.51 21.64
CA LYS A 207 -19.35 -10.76 21.01
C LYS A 207 -19.29 -9.26 21.36
N ALA A 208 -19.05 -8.92 22.63
CA ALA A 208 -18.95 -7.53 23.10
C ALA A 208 -17.67 -6.86 22.58
N PHE A 209 -16.55 -7.60 22.56
CA PHE A 209 -15.28 -7.11 22.00
C PHE A 209 -15.41 -6.80 20.51
N ASN A 210 -16.00 -7.70 19.74
CA ASN A 210 -16.20 -7.55 18.29
C ASN A 210 -17.08 -6.33 17.99
N LYS A 211 -18.16 -6.14 18.75
CA LYS A 211 -19.02 -4.95 18.64
C LYS A 211 -18.22 -3.68 18.94
N ALA A 212 -17.47 -3.65 20.05
CA ALA A 212 -16.63 -2.51 20.39
C ALA A 212 -15.56 -2.23 19.32
N ALA A 213 -14.95 -3.27 18.73
CA ALA A 213 -13.98 -3.13 17.65
C ALA A 213 -14.60 -2.49 16.40
N ASP A 214 -15.83 -2.83 16.05
CA ASP A 214 -16.51 -2.26 14.87
C ASP A 214 -16.98 -0.80 15.10
N GLU A 215 -17.40 -0.46 16.32
CA GLU A 215 -17.97 0.86 16.66
C GLU A 215 -16.91 1.95 16.87
N HIS A 216 -15.66 1.59 17.22
CA HIS A 216 -14.63 2.55 17.57
C HIS A 216 -13.57 2.69 16.49
N THR A 217 -13.01 3.90 16.39
CA THR A 217 -11.93 4.22 15.44
C THR A 217 -10.57 4.28 16.14
N ILE A 218 -10.55 4.69 17.41
CA ILE A 218 -9.33 4.89 18.21
C ILE A 218 -9.33 3.91 19.36
N PHE A 219 -8.25 3.16 19.47
CA PHE A 219 -7.97 2.21 20.54
C PHE A 219 -6.73 2.69 21.29
N ALA A 220 -6.91 3.23 22.49
CA ALA A 220 -5.85 3.84 23.28
C ALA A 220 -5.47 2.95 24.49
N ARG A 221 -4.20 3.04 24.94
CA ARG A 221 -3.67 2.21 26.04
C ARG A 221 -3.88 0.70 25.81
N VAL A 222 -3.74 0.25 24.57
CA VAL A 222 -3.98 -1.14 24.16
C VAL A 222 -2.73 -1.99 24.40
N LEU A 223 -2.93 -3.19 24.94
CA LEU A 223 -1.89 -4.20 25.14
C LEU A 223 -1.59 -4.96 23.83
N PRO A 224 -0.41 -5.60 23.67
CA PRO A 224 -0.04 -6.33 22.46
C PRO A 224 -1.06 -7.42 22.06
N GLU A 225 -1.57 -8.18 23.02
CA GLU A 225 -2.56 -9.25 22.79
C GLU A 225 -3.89 -8.69 22.31
N GLN A 226 -4.28 -7.51 22.78
CA GLN A 226 -5.48 -6.82 22.34
C GLN A 226 -5.33 -6.31 20.90
N LYS A 227 -4.12 -5.84 20.52
CA LYS A 227 -3.82 -5.45 19.13
C LYS A 227 -4.01 -6.64 18.20
N GLU A 228 -3.43 -7.79 18.54
CA GLU A 228 -3.60 -9.02 17.76
C GLU A 228 -5.08 -9.42 17.63
N ARG A 229 -5.84 -9.37 18.76
CA ARG A 229 -7.27 -9.72 18.77
C ARG A 229 -8.11 -8.79 17.91
N LEU A 230 -7.80 -7.47 17.87
CA LEU A 230 -8.44 -6.51 16.97
C LEU A 230 -8.21 -6.86 15.50
N ILE A 231 -6.95 -7.13 15.13
CA ILE A 231 -6.60 -7.52 13.76
C ILE A 231 -7.27 -8.84 13.37
N ALA A 232 -7.27 -9.84 14.28
CA ALA A 232 -7.94 -11.11 14.05
C ALA A 232 -9.44 -10.94 13.80
N HIS A 233 -10.13 -10.09 14.58
CA HIS A 233 -11.54 -9.79 14.39
C HIS A 233 -11.82 -9.18 13.01
N PHE A 234 -11.08 -8.16 12.59
CA PHE A 234 -11.31 -7.52 11.28
C PHE A 234 -11.09 -8.51 10.13
N LYS A 235 -10.07 -9.35 10.21
CA LYS A 235 -9.80 -10.39 9.22
C LYS A 235 -10.93 -11.44 9.18
N GLN A 236 -11.36 -11.94 10.32
CA GLN A 236 -12.48 -12.90 10.43
C GLN A 236 -13.81 -12.32 9.92
N SER A 237 -13.99 -11.01 10.00
CA SER A 237 -15.14 -10.30 9.43
C SER A 237 -15.08 -10.17 7.88
N GLY A 238 -14.15 -10.85 7.22
CA GLY A 238 -13.99 -10.82 5.76
C GLY A 238 -13.36 -9.55 5.20
N LYS A 239 -12.77 -8.70 6.06
CA LYS A 239 -12.09 -7.47 5.64
C LYS A 239 -10.62 -7.77 5.37
N PHE A 240 -10.10 -7.31 4.24
CA PHE A 240 -8.65 -7.31 4.00
C PHE A 240 -8.00 -6.30 4.94
N THR A 241 -7.17 -6.78 5.86
CA THR A 241 -6.67 -6.01 6.99
C THR A 241 -5.18 -5.77 6.87
N GLY A 242 -4.78 -4.50 6.73
CA GLY A 242 -3.39 -4.05 6.80
C GLY A 242 -3.04 -3.56 8.20
N MET A 243 -1.85 -3.89 8.70
CA MET A 243 -1.30 -3.36 9.95
C MET A 243 0.01 -2.62 9.66
N VAL A 244 0.12 -1.40 10.17
CA VAL A 244 1.37 -0.62 10.15
C VAL A 244 1.88 -0.49 11.57
N GLY A 245 3.13 -0.90 11.82
CA GLY A 245 3.72 -0.85 13.15
C GLY A 245 5.24 -0.70 13.14
N ASP A 246 5.81 -0.20 14.23
CA ASP A 246 7.25 0.01 14.38
C ASP A 246 7.83 -0.61 15.66
N GLY A 247 6.99 -0.96 16.63
CA GLY A 247 7.38 -1.47 17.93
C GLY A 247 7.43 -3.00 18.03
N VAL A 248 8.18 -3.54 18.97
CA VAL A 248 8.17 -4.98 19.31
C VAL A 248 6.75 -5.46 19.64
N ASN A 249 5.96 -4.59 20.27
CA ASN A 249 4.57 -4.86 20.67
C ASN A 249 3.60 -4.99 19.49
N ASP A 250 4.03 -4.68 18.28
CA ASP A 250 3.23 -4.74 17.06
C ASP A 250 3.47 -6.05 16.28
N ALA A 251 4.51 -6.81 16.62
CA ALA A 251 4.94 -7.98 15.85
C ALA A 251 3.85 -9.04 15.69
N LEU A 252 3.07 -9.32 16.75
CA LEU A 252 1.97 -10.30 16.69
C LEU A 252 0.84 -9.81 15.78
N ALA A 253 0.46 -8.54 15.90
CA ALA A 253 -0.57 -7.91 15.06
C ALA A 253 -0.15 -7.83 13.58
N LEU A 254 1.12 -7.47 13.32
CA LEU A 254 1.71 -7.48 11.97
C LEU A 254 1.63 -8.86 11.34
N LYS A 255 2.08 -9.90 12.06
CA LYS A 255 2.04 -11.28 11.56
C LYS A 255 0.62 -11.80 11.32
N LYS A 256 -0.36 -11.31 12.08
CA LYS A 256 -1.77 -11.75 11.98
C LYS A 256 -2.50 -11.08 10.83
N SER A 257 -2.10 -9.87 10.43
CA SER A 257 -2.73 -9.12 9.36
C SER A 257 -2.59 -9.80 7.99
N ASP A 258 -3.37 -9.36 7.00
CA ASP A 258 -3.23 -9.78 5.60
C ASP A 258 -2.08 -9.05 4.91
N LEU A 259 -1.71 -7.88 5.42
CA LEU A 259 -0.58 -7.09 4.98
C LEU A 259 0.09 -6.42 6.18
N GLY A 260 1.22 -6.95 6.60
CA GLY A 260 2.06 -6.36 7.64
C GLY A 260 3.06 -5.35 7.05
N VAL A 261 3.06 -4.13 7.55
CA VAL A 261 3.95 -3.04 7.11
C VAL A 261 4.78 -2.55 8.29
N ALA A 262 6.10 -2.71 8.23
CA ALA A 262 7.01 -2.22 9.26
C ALA A 262 7.81 -1.01 8.82
N MET A 263 8.23 -0.19 9.79
CA MET A 263 9.20 0.88 9.57
C MET A 263 10.62 0.34 9.59
N TYR A 264 11.52 0.85 8.73
CA TYR A 264 12.92 0.42 8.69
C TYR A 264 13.65 0.70 10.02
N ALA A 265 13.42 1.86 10.63
CA ALA A 265 13.95 2.21 11.94
C ALA A 265 13.21 1.55 13.11
N GLY A 266 12.17 0.76 12.84
CA GLY A 266 11.42 0.02 13.85
C GLY A 266 12.18 -1.18 14.41
N ALA A 267 11.54 -1.87 15.35
CA ALA A 267 12.11 -3.04 16.02
C ALA A 267 12.45 -4.17 15.03
N PRO A 268 13.58 -4.87 15.21
CA PRO A 268 13.95 -6.02 14.38
C PRO A 268 12.87 -7.11 14.34
N ALA A 269 12.16 -7.33 15.45
CA ALA A 269 11.07 -8.31 15.53
C ALA A 269 9.92 -7.96 14.57
N SER A 270 9.51 -6.69 14.48
CA SER A 270 8.46 -6.23 13.57
C SER A 270 8.88 -6.33 12.11
N ARG A 271 10.13 -5.99 11.80
CA ARG A 271 10.67 -6.12 10.44
C ARG A 271 10.75 -7.55 9.95
N ARG A 272 10.99 -8.52 10.84
CA ARG A 272 11.10 -9.96 10.48
C ARG A 272 9.76 -10.58 10.09
N VAL A 273 8.66 -10.03 10.57
CA VAL A 273 7.32 -10.58 10.36
C VAL A 273 6.49 -9.78 9.36
N ALA A 274 6.98 -8.61 8.94
CA ALA A 274 6.29 -7.73 8.01
C ALA A 274 6.47 -8.18 6.56
N ASP A 275 5.44 -7.99 5.74
CA ASP A 275 5.47 -8.23 4.30
C ASP A 275 6.15 -7.09 3.55
N ILE A 276 6.04 -5.86 4.08
CA ILE A 276 6.63 -4.64 3.50
C ILE A 276 7.41 -3.89 4.56
N ILE A 277 8.59 -3.37 4.19
CA ILE A 277 9.40 -2.49 5.04
C ILE A 277 9.52 -1.12 4.37
N LEU A 278 9.07 -0.07 5.07
CA LEU A 278 9.14 1.31 4.61
C LEU A 278 10.51 1.91 4.93
N LEU A 279 11.38 2.00 3.93
CA LEU A 279 12.77 2.45 4.09
C LEU A 279 12.87 3.92 4.53
N ASN A 280 11.92 4.77 4.16
CA ASN A 280 11.85 6.17 4.58
C ASN A 280 11.14 6.38 5.94
N ASN A 281 10.80 5.30 6.64
CA ASN A 281 10.12 5.36 7.94
C ASN A 281 8.81 6.16 7.94
N SER A 282 8.11 6.22 6.82
CA SER A 282 6.87 6.97 6.71
C SER A 282 5.80 6.20 5.93
N PHE A 283 4.62 6.08 6.52
CA PHE A 283 3.47 5.47 5.84
C PHE A 283 2.96 6.33 4.67
N THR A 284 3.44 7.55 4.52
CA THR A 284 3.13 8.41 3.35
C THR A 284 3.61 7.84 2.02
N SER A 285 4.41 6.78 2.03
CA SER A 285 4.78 6.01 0.84
C SER A 285 3.70 5.03 0.37
N LEU A 286 2.73 4.66 1.20
CA LEU A 286 1.68 3.70 0.84
C LEU A 286 0.86 4.10 -0.39
N PRO A 287 0.46 5.38 -0.59
CA PRO A 287 -0.22 5.80 -1.81
C PRO A 287 0.55 5.50 -3.09
N ILE A 288 1.88 5.59 -3.05
CA ILE A 288 2.74 5.28 -4.20
C ILE A 288 2.65 3.79 -4.52
N GLY A 289 2.77 2.93 -3.49
CA GLY A 289 2.62 1.48 -3.62
C GLY A 289 1.23 1.09 -4.16
N MET A 290 0.17 1.68 -3.63
CA MET A 290 -1.20 1.43 -4.09
C MET A 290 -1.42 1.86 -5.54
N LYS A 291 -0.94 3.04 -5.93
CA LYS A 291 -1.02 3.52 -7.32
C LYS A 291 -0.27 2.59 -8.28
N LEU A 292 0.92 2.11 -7.87
CA LEU A 292 1.69 1.15 -8.65
C LEU A 292 0.97 -0.20 -8.75
N GLY A 293 0.46 -0.72 -7.64
CA GLY A 293 -0.31 -1.96 -7.60
C GLY A 293 -1.55 -1.91 -8.52
N ASN A 294 -2.31 -0.81 -8.50
CA ASN A 294 -3.45 -0.63 -9.38
C ASN A 294 -3.03 -0.60 -10.87
N ARG A 295 -1.88 -0.01 -11.20
CA ARG A 295 -1.34 -0.04 -12.58
C ARG A 295 -0.94 -1.45 -13.01
N ILE A 296 -0.32 -2.21 -12.12
CA ILE A 296 0.07 -3.61 -12.38
C ILE A 296 -1.20 -4.46 -12.61
N MET A 297 -2.21 -4.33 -11.74
CA MET A 297 -3.48 -5.04 -11.91
C MET A 297 -4.16 -4.71 -13.24
N GLN A 298 -4.14 -3.44 -13.63
CA GLN A 298 -4.68 -3.03 -14.93
C GLN A 298 -3.88 -3.60 -16.10
N ALA A 299 -2.55 -3.66 -16.01
CA ALA A 299 -1.72 -4.29 -17.04
C ALA A 299 -2.03 -5.79 -17.14
N ILE A 300 -2.20 -6.48 -16.02
CA ILE A 300 -2.59 -7.89 -16.00
C ILE A 300 -3.96 -8.10 -16.67
N GLU A 301 -4.94 -7.23 -16.41
CA GLU A 301 -6.26 -7.30 -17.03
C GLU A 301 -6.19 -7.14 -18.55
N VAL A 302 -5.42 -6.17 -19.03
CA VAL A 302 -5.18 -5.97 -20.47
C VAL A 302 -4.51 -7.19 -21.08
N ILE A 303 -3.47 -7.74 -20.44
CA ILE A 303 -2.77 -8.93 -20.93
C ILE A 303 -3.69 -10.15 -20.95
N ALA A 304 -4.46 -10.36 -19.87
CA ALA A 304 -5.45 -11.45 -19.81
C ALA A 304 -6.49 -11.35 -20.94
N THR A 305 -6.94 -10.13 -21.25
CA THR A 305 -7.85 -9.85 -22.38
C THR A 305 -7.27 -10.33 -23.71
N LEU A 306 -5.98 -10.07 -23.98
CA LEU A 306 -5.32 -10.54 -25.20
C LEU A 306 -5.28 -12.07 -25.27
N PHE A 307 -4.95 -12.72 -24.16
CA PHE A 307 -4.91 -14.19 -24.09
C PHE A 307 -6.29 -14.81 -24.28
N PHE A 308 -7.31 -14.32 -23.57
CA PHE A 308 -8.67 -14.85 -23.70
C PHE A 308 -9.25 -14.62 -25.09
N HIS A 309 -9.03 -13.46 -25.68
CA HIS A 309 -9.42 -13.21 -27.05
C HIS A 309 -8.87 -14.28 -27.99
N LYS A 310 -7.56 -14.57 -27.89
CA LYS A 310 -6.92 -15.58 -28.72
C LYS A 310 -7.49 -16.98 -28.51
N ILE A 311 -7.66 -17.39 -27.22
CA ILE A 311 -8.19 -18.72 -26.91
C ILE A 311 -9.62 -18.86 -27.47
N ILE A 312 -10.48 -17.88 -27.19
CA ILE A 312 -11.89 -17.93 -27.57
C ILE A 312 -12.02 -17.97 -29.11
N TYR A 313 -11.38 -17.04 -29.85
CA TYR A 313 -11.51 -17.04 -31.30
C TYR A 313 -10.88 -18.30 -31.94
N GLY A 314 -9.80 -18.83 -31.35
CA GLY A 314 -9.17 -20.07 -31.79
C GLY A 314 -10.09 -21.29 -31.62
N VAL A 315 -10.79 -21.40 -30.51
CA VAL A 315 -11.78 -22.44 -30.24
C VAL A 315 -12.98 -22.30 -31.21
N VAL A 316 -13.47 -21.07 -31.40
CA VAL A 316 -14.58 -20.80 -32.33
C VAL A 316 -14.17 -21.18 -33.74
N LEU A 317 -12.98 -20.83 -34.20
CA LEU A 317 -12.45 -21.22 -35.51
C LEU A 317 -12.38 -22.74 -35.66
N LEU A 318 -11.82 -23.43 -34.65
CA LEU A 318 -11.71 -24.90 -34.67
C LEU A 318 -13.09 -25.56 -34.77
N LEU A 319 -14.03 -25.19 -33.92
CA LEU A 319 -15.37 -25.73 -33.90
C LEU A 319 -16.11 -25.42 -35.22
N SER A 320 -15.97 -24.21 -35.74
CA SER A 320 -16.61 -23.81 -36.99
C SER A 320 -16.08 -24.62 -38.19
N THR A 321 -14.77 -24.83 -38.30
CA THR A 321 -14.17 -25.62 -39.35
C THR A 321 -14.56 -27.10 -39.26
N MET A 322 -14.63 -27.67 -38.05
CA MET A 322 -15.11 -29.04 -37.81
C MET A 322 -16.58 -29.21 -38.23
N LEU A 323 -17.45 -28.27 -37.86
CA LEU A 323 -18.88 -28.34 -38.19
C LEU A 323 -19.15 -28.33 -39.71
N VAL A 324 -18.30 -27.64 -40.49
CA VAL A 324 -18.45 -27.54 -41.97
C VAL A 324 -17.62 -28.60 -42.69
N GLY A 325 -16.91 -29.48 -41.97
CA GLY A 325 -16.10 -30.54 -42.55
C GLY A 325 -14.82 -30.04 -43.23
N LEU A 326 -14.30 -28.87 -42.83
CA LEU A 326 -13.06 -28.30 -43.36
C LEU A 326 -11.86 -28.62 -42.47
N ASN A 327 -10.67 -28.69 -43.06
CA ASN A 327 -9.43 -28.80 -42.31
C ASN A 327 -9.16 -27.50 -41.53
N TYR A 328 -8.46 -27.62 -40.43
CA TYR A 328 -8.03 -26.44 -39.64
C TYR A 328 -7.04 -25.59 -40.46
N PRO A 329 -7.26 -24.25 -40.61
CA PRO A 329 -6.50 -23.43 -41.55
C PRO A 329 -5.07 -23.10 -41.16
N TYR A 330 -4.74 -23.17 -39.85
CA TYR A 330 -3.44 -22.70 -39.36
C TYR A 330 -2.40 -23.80 -39.39
N ALA A 331 -1.32 -23.59 -40.13
CA ALA A 331 -0.07 -24.31 -40.01
C ALA A 331 0.66 -23.89 -38.69
N PRO A 332 1.56 -24.72 -38.12
CA PRO A 332 2.34 -24.36 -36.92
C PRO A 332 3.08 -23.03 -37.02
N ARG A 333 3.56 -22.69 -38.23
CA ARG A 333 4.26 -21.42 -38.50
C ARG A 333 3.31 -20.22 -38.43
N HIS A 334 2.08 -20.35 -38.87
CA HIS A 334 1.02 -19.35 -38.71
C HIS A 334 0.72 -19.07 -37.25
N ILE A 335 0.61 -20.12 -36.42
CA ILE A 335 0.40 -19.99 -34.96
C ILE A 335 1.57 -19.30 -34.32
N THR A 336 2.81 -19.59 -34.76
CA THR A 336 4.01 -18.92 -34.26
C THR A 336 3.99 -17.43 -34.57
N PHE A 337 3.63 -17.04 -35.79
CA PHE A 337 3.47 -15.64 -36.19
C PHE A 337 2.44 -14.91 -35.29
N LEU A 338 1.24 -15.48 -35.17
CA LEU A 338 0.17 -14.93 -34.36
C LEU A 338 0.57 -14.82 -32.88
N ASN A 339 1.29 -15.81 -32.32
CA ASN A 339 1.77 -15.79 -30.94
C ASN A 339 2.78 -14.67 -30.69
N ILE A 340 3.78 -14.55 -31.54
CA ILE A 340 4.84 -13.54 -31.38
C ILE A 340 4.24 -12.15 -31.47
N PHE A 341 3.50 -11.87 -32.54
CA PHE A 341 3.09 -10.52 -32.87
C PHE A 341 1.80 -10.07 -32.17
N LEU A 342 0.85 -10.97 -31.89
CA LEU A 342 -0.44 -10.59 -31.30
C LEU A 342 -0.57 -10.91 -29.80
N VAL A 343 0.36 -11.67 -29.23
CA VAL A 343 0.34 -12.00 -27.80
C VAL A 343 1.61 -11.56 -27.12
N THR A 344 2.78 -12.07 -27.55
CA THR A 344 4.05 -11.82 -26.83
C THR A 344 4.47 -10.36 -26.90
N MET A 345 4.52 -9.77 -28.08
CA MET A 345 4.94 -8.37 -28.27
C MET A 345 4.02 -7.37 -27.54
N PRO A 346 2.70 -7.42 -27.66
CA PRO A 346 1.84 -6.50 -26.92
C PRO A 346 1.86 -6.77 -25.42
N THR A 347 2.08 -8.00 -24.95
CA THR A 347 2.30 -8.29 -23.52
C THR A 347 3.54 -7.59 -22.99
N ILE A 348 4.67 -7.66 -23.71
CA ILE A 348 5.91 -6.93 -23.35
C ILE A 348 5.64 -5.43 -23.36
N MET A 349 4.99 -4.91 -24.39
CA MET A 349 4.64 -3.48 -24.48
C MET A 349 3.82 -3.01 -23.27
N TRP A 350 2.73 -3.72 -22.91
CA TRP A 350 1.87 -3.35 -21.78
C TRP A 350 2.54 -3.56 -20.41
N THR A 351 3.52 -4.45 -20.32
CA THR A 351 4.35 -4.62 -19.12
C THR A 351 5.31 -3.43 -18.93
N LEU A 352 5.94 -2.97 -20.01
CA LEU A 352 6.87 -1.83 -19.96
C LEU A 352 6.16 -0.47 -19.87
N PHE A 353 5.00 -0.35 -20.49
CA PHE A 353 4.19 0.88 -20.55
C PHE A 353 2.77 0.63 -20.04
N PRO A 354 2.61 0.32 -18.73
CA PRO A 354 1.30 -0.03 -18.19
C PRO A 354 0.33 1.14 -18.27
N PRO A 355 -0.93 0.92 -18.67
CA PRO A 355 -1.94 1.96 -18.72
C PRO A 355 -2.32 2.43 -17.31
N ARG A 356 -2.93 3.60 -17.21
CA ARG A 356 -3.48 4.10 -15.96
C ARG A 356 -4.92 3.64 -15.80
N PRO A 357 -5.29 3.03 -14.66
CA PRO A 357 -6.68 2.64 -14.43
C PRO A 357 -7.56 3.88 -14.28
N ARG A 358 -8.74 3.84 -14.88
CA ARG A 358 -9.79 4.85 -14.65
C ARG A 358 -10.57 4.53 -13.37
N HIS A 359 -10.74 3.25 -13.09
CA HIS A 359 -11.37 2.71 -11.90
C HIS A 359 -10.54 1.56 -11.33
N ARG A 360 -10.83 1.21 -10.09
CA ARG A 360 -10.10 0.15 -9.39
C ARG A 360 -10.55 -1.21 -9.93
N VAL A 361 -9.60 -2.03 -10.37
CA VAL A 361 -9.86 -3.44 -10.70
C VAL A 361 -10.19 -4.19 -9.41
N ASN A 362 -11.34 -4.88 -9.39
CA ASN A 362 -11.73 -5.71 -8.26
C ASN A 362 -11.15 -7.12 -8.42
N PRO A 363 -10.20 -7.56 -7.59
CA PRO A 363 -9.59 -8.88 -7.74
C PRO A 363 -10.60 -10.03 -7.61
N ALA A 364 -11.67 -9.85 -6.82
CA ALA A 364 -12.69 -10.88 -6.62
C ALA A 364 -13.54 -11.15 -7.87
N HIS A 365 -13.70 -10.16 -8.74
CA HIS A 365 -14.50 -10.29 -9.97
C HIS A 365 -13.65 -10.27 -11.24
N PHE A 366 -12.32 -10.25 -11.11
CA PHE A 366 -11.36 -10.10 -12.20
C PHE A 366 -11.67 -11.01 -13.41
N TRP A 367 -11.84 -12.31 -13.17
CA TRP A 367 -12.09 -13.28 -14.24
C TRP A 367 -13.42 -13.05 -14.95
N ARG A 368 -14.47 -12.80 -14.18
CA ARG A 368 -15.80 -12.57 -14.71
C ARG A 368 -15.85 -11.30 -15.55
N ASP A 369 -15.32 -10.21 -15.02
CA ASP A 369 -15.38 -8.90 -15.66
C ASP A 369 -14.53 -8.88 -16.94
N THR A 370 -13.32 -9.48 -16.91
CA THR A 370 -12.46 -9.62 -18.09
C THR A 370 -13.11 -10.50 -19.16
N LEU A 371 -13.70 -11.66 -18.78
CA LEU A 371 -14.36 -12.54 -19.73
C LEU A 371 -15.62 -11.91 -20.33
N GLN A 372 -16.44 -11.24 -19.54
CA GLN A 372 -17.64 -10.55 -20.03
C GLN A 372 -17.30 -9.47 -21.06
N ALA A 373 -16.21 -8.74 -20.85
CA ALA A 373 -15.75 -7.71 -21.77
C ALA A 373 -15.21 -8.30 -23.08
N VAL A 374 -14.43 -9.38 -23.03
CA VAL A 374 -13.71 -9.89 -24.20
C VAL A 374 -14.47 -10.95 -24.99
N ALA A 375 -15.33 -11.75 -24.36
CA ALA A 375 -15.97 -12.89 -25.02
C ALA A 375 -16.81 -12.51 -26.27
N PRO A 376 -17.67 -11.48 -26.24
CA PRO A 376 -18.44 -11.12 -27.43
C PRO A 376 -17.54 -10.65 -28.59
N ILE A 377 -16.47 -9.92 -28.29
CA ILE A 377 -15.50 -9.46 -29.28
C ILE A 377 -14.74 -10.65 -29.87
N ALA A 378 -14.29 -11.58 -29.05
CA ALA A 378 -13.56 -12.76 -29.47
C ALA A 378 -14.42 -13.74 -30.27
N LEU A 379 -15.71 -13.92 -29.93
CA LEU A 379 -16.69 -14.70 -30.68
C LEU A 379 -16.87 -14.14 -32.09
N LEU A 380 -17.09 -12.83 -32.20
CA LEU A 380 -17.22 -12.17 -33.49
C LEU A 380 -15.95 -12.30 -34.33
N THR A 381 -14.77 -12.17 -33.73
CA THR A 381 -13.49 -12.41 -34.39
C THR A 381 -13.42 -13.85 -34.92
N GLY A 382 -13.72 -14.85 -34.09
CA GLY A 382 -13.64 -16.26 -34.46
C GLY A 382 -14.57 -16.63 -35.61
N LEU A 383 -15.81 -16.14 -35.56
CA LEU A 383 -16.79 -16.35 -36.65
C LEU A 383 -16.35 -15.65 -37.93
N THR A 384 -15.79 -14.44 -37.86
CA THR A 384 -15.29 -13.73 -39.05
C THR A 384 -14.09 -14.44 -39.69
N VAL A 385 -13.15 -14.90 -38.84
CA VAL A 385 -11.97 -15.65 -39.27
C VAL A 385 -12.39 -16.98 -39.92
N ALA A 386 -13.37 -17.69 -39.31
CA ALA A 386 -13.94 -18.90 -39.85
C ALA A 386 -14.67 -18.67 -41.21
N PHE A 387 -15.45 -17.59 -41.28
CA PHE A 387 -16.15 -17.20 -42.54
C PHE A 387 -15.16 -16.87 -43.66
N THR A 388 -14.08 -16.13 -43.33
CA THR A 388 -13.03 -15.82 -44.31
C THR A 388 -12.41 -17.09 -44.89
N TYR A 389 -12.13 -18.08 -44.06
CA TYR A 389 -11.60 -19.37 -44.49
C TYR A 389 -12.61 -20.16 -45.35
N TRP A 390 -13.85 -20.32 -44.83
CA TRP A 390 -14.92 -21.04 -45.50
C TRP A 390 -15.21 -20.44 -46.86
N SER A 391 -15.38 -19.13 -46.98
CA SER A 391 -15.64 -18.47 -48.27
C SER A 391 -14.48 -18.65 -49.27
N GLY A 392 -13.24 -18.54 -48.79
CA GLY A 392 -12.06 -18.75 -49.63
C GLY A 392 -11.99 -20.17 -50.21
N VAL A 393 -12.20 -21.20 -49.39
CA VAL A 393 -12.13 -22.61 -49.83
C VAL A 393 -13.31 -23.00 -50.67
N THR A 394 -14.54 -22.51 -50.39
CA THR A 394 -15.75 -22.87 -51.13
C THR A 394 -15.85 -22.18 -52.49
N LEU A 395 -15.45 -20.91 -52.56
CA LEU A 395 -15.47 -20.14 -53.80
C LEU A 395 -14.30 -20.51 -54.75
N HIS A 396 -13.17 -20.92 -54.15
CA HIS A 396 -11.94 -21.23 -54.87
C HIS A 396 -11.26 -22.50 -54.32
N PRO A 397 -11.81 -23.71 -54.63
CA PRO A 397 -11.32 -24.97 -54.03
C PRO A 397 -9.84 -25.30 -54.27
N HIS A 398 -9.27 -24.77 -55.36
CA HIS A 398 -7.86 -24.97 -55.72
C HIS A 398 -6.88 -24.00 -55.02
N GLN A 399 -7.37 -23.07 -54.23
CA GLN A 399 -6.59 -22.01 -53.59
C GLN A 399 -6.65 -22.07 -52.02
N ALA A 400 -6.67 -23.27 -51.47
CA ALA A 400 -6.79 -23.49 -50.03
C ALA A 400 -5.64 -22.85 -49.21
N ALA A 401 -4.42 -22.83 -49.75
CA ALA A 401 -3.27 -22.17 -49.11
C ALA A 401 -3.41 -20.64 -49.05
N GLU A 402 -3.99 -20.04 -50.11
CA GLU A 402 -4.29 -18.62 -50.14
C GLU A 402 -5.41 -18.29 -49.15
N ALA A 403 -6.44 -19.12 -49.04
CA ALA A 403 -7.50 -18.98 -48.05
C ALA A 403 -6.97 -19.08 -46.59
N ALA A 404 -6.03 -20.00 -46.31
CA ALA A 404 -5.37 -20.10 -45.03
C ALA A 404 -4.58 -18.83 -44.69
N THR A 405 -3.82 -18.30 -45.65
CA THR A 405 -3.07 -17.03 -45.46
C THR A 405 -4.02 -15.85 -45.18
N MET A 406 -5.15 -15.75 -45.89
CA MET A 406 -6.18 -14.75 -45.65
C MET A 406 -6.75 -14.83 -44.23
N THR A 407 -6.91 -16.05 -43.73
CA THR A 407 -7.37 -16.31 -42.38
C THR A 407 -6.37 -15.76 -41.33
N VAL A 408 -5.06 -15.92 -41.57
CA VAL A 408 -4.00 -15.35 -40.70
C VAL A 408 -4.04 -13.82 -40.77
N LEU A 409 -4.18 -13.23 -41.96
CA LEU A 409 -4.28 -11.76 -42.10
C LEU A 409 -5.51 -11.20 -41.39
N THR A 410 -6.65 -11.86 -41.50
CA THR A 410 -7.88 -11.47 -40.79
C THR A 410 -7.68 -11.54 -39.26
N ALA A 411 -7.07 -12.60 -38.75
CA ALA A 411 -6.75 -12.72 -37.31
C ALA A 411 -5.74 -11.66 -36.88
N THR A 412 -4.74 -11.35 -37.71
CA THR A 412 -3.74 -10.31 -37.45
C THR A 412 -4.40 -8.93 -37.37
N PHE A 413 -5.30 -8.61 -38.29
CA PHE A 413 -6.08 -7.37 -38.26
C PHE A 413 -6.85 -7.24 -36.94
N PHE A 414 -7.62 -8.25 -36.55
CA PHE A 414 -8.40 -8.20 -35.30
C PHE A 414 -7.52 -8.20 -34.06
N GLY A 415 -6.36 -8.82 -34.08
CA GLY A 415 -5.39 -8.75 -32.96
C GLY A 415 -4.81 -7.35 -32.79
N ILE A 416 -4.42 -6.67 -33.87
CA ILE A 416 -4.00 -5.26 -33.85
C ILE A 416 -5.17 -4.37 -33.39
N TYR A 417 -6.36 -4.62 -33.93
CA TYR A 417 -7.57 -3.86 -33.61
C TYR A 417 -7.98 -4.02 -32.14
N LEU A 418 -7.82 -5.20 -31.54
CA LEU A 418 -8.04 -5.43 -30.12
C LEU A 418 -7.15 -4.53 -29.24
N VAL A 419 -5.88 -4.40 -29.60
CA VAL A 419 -4.95 -3.50 -28.87
C VAL A 419 -5.41 -2.04 -28.94
N PHE A 420 -6.09 -1.65 -30.02
CA PHE A 420 -6.75 -0.35 -30.11
C PHE A 420 -8.00 -0.27 -29.22
N LEU A 421 -8.83 -1.33 -29.18
CA LEU A 421 -10.09 -1.38 -28.45
C LEU A 421 -9.93 -1.49 -26.93
N VAL A 422 -8.78 -1.95 -26.43
CA VAL A 422 -8.50 -2.11 -24.99
C VAL A 422 -8.79 -0.83 -24.20
N GLY A 423 -8.46 0.34 -24.75
CA GLY A 423 -8.71 1.63 -24.10
C GLY A 423 -10.18 1.85 -23.76
N PRO A 424 -11.08 1.89 -24.75
CA PRO A 424 -12.52 2.06 -24.51
C PRO A 424 -13.16 0.87 -23.78
N MET A 425 -12.73 -0.37 -24.05
CA MET A 425 -13.33 -1.59 -23.51
C MET A 425 -13.09 -1.75 -22.00
N LEU A 426 -11.89 -1.48 -21.52
CA LEU A 426 -11.51 -1.60 -20.11
C LEU A 426 -11.46 -0.24 -19.38
N GLY A 427 -11.88 0.84 -20.03
CA GLY A 427 -11.88 2.18 -19.44
C GLY A 427 -10.50 2.66 -19.00
N VAL A 428 -9.42 2.24 -19.66
CA VAL A 428 -8.06 2.62 -19.28
C VAL A 428 -7.62 3.92 -19.91
N ILE A 429 -6.78 4.67 -19.21
CA ILE A 429 -6.19 5.92 -19.69
C ILE A 429 -4.75 5.66 -20.11
N LEU A 430 -4.44 5.96 -21.36
CA LEU A 430 -3.09 5.88 -21.90
C LEU A 430 -2.37 7.23 -21.68
N ASP A 431 -1.24 7.21 -21.00
CA ASP A 431 -0.35 8.38 -21.00
C ASP A 431 0.40 8.50 -22.34
N LYS A 432 1.09 9.62 -22.56
CA LYS A 432 1.79 9.91 -23.83
C LYS A 432 2.74 8.77 -24.24
N ARG A 433 3.44 8.14 -23.27
CA ARG A 433 4.39 7.05 -23.54
C ARG A 433 3.68 5.76 -23.95
N ALA A 434 2.62 5.39 -23.23
CA ALA A 434 1.81 4.21 -23.55
C ALA A 434 1.09 4.39 -24.91
N HIS A 435 0.64 5.60 -25.21
CA HIS A 435 0.02 5.92 -26.52
C HIS A 435 1.03 5.76 -27.67
N LEU A 436 2.22 6.31 -27.50
CA LEU A 436 3.31 6.19 -28.48
C LEU A 436 3.72 4.71 -28.68
N ALA A 437 3.93 3.98 -27.57
CA ALA A 437 4.29 2.57 -27.60
C ALA A 437 3.23 1.73 -28.34
N ARG A 438 1.93 1.95 -28.07
CA ARG A 438 0.83 1.32 -28.77
C ARG A 438 0.86 1.61 -30.28
N THR A 439 1.03 2.88 -30.66
CA THR A 439 1.06 3.27 -32.07
C THR A 439 2.26 2.66 -32.78
N LEU A 440 3.46 2.70 -32.17
CA LEU A 440 4.67 2.06 -32.71
C LEU A 440 4.51 0.54 -32.85
N TYR A 441 3.90 -0.11 -31.85
CA TYR A 441 3.60 -1.54 -31.91
C TYR A 441 2.67 -1.86 -33.09
N MET A 442 1.54 -1.14 -33.24
CA MET A 442 0.58 -1.36 -34.33
C MET A 442 1.22 -1.16 -35.69
N ALA A 443 1.98 -0.07 -35.85
CA ALA A 443 2.73 0.20 -37.08
C ALA A 443 3.82 -0.87 -37.35
N GLY A 444 4.51 -1.31 -36.31
CA GLY A 444 5.54 -2.36 -36.40
C GLY A 444 4.98 -3.70 -36.85
N VAL A 445 3.84 -4.14 -36.27
CA VAL A 445 3.21 -5.40 -36.68
C VAL A 445 2.71 -5.30 -38.10
N LEU A 446 2.09 -4.18 -38.50
CA LEU A 446 1.67 -3.96 -39.91
C LEU A 446 2.87 -4.00 -40.87
N PHE A 447 3.95 -3.31 -40.51
CA PHE A 447 5.19 -3.30 -41.29
C PHE A 447 5.78 -4.70 -41.44
N VAL A 448 5.93 -5.47 -40.35
CA VAL A 448 6.43 -6.85 -40.42
C VAL A 448 5.54 -7.75 -41.24
N THR A 449 4.20 -7.58 -41.10
CA THR A 449 3.26 -8.33 -41.93
C THR A 449 3.49 -8.04 -43.43
N LEU A 450 3.59 -6.77 -43.84
CA LEU A 450 3.86 -6.38 -45.22
C LEU A 450 5.23 -6.90 -45.71
N VAL A 451 6.27 -6.77 -44.89
CA VAL A 451 7.62 -7.27 -45.24
C VAL A 451 7.66 -8.77 -45.35
N SER A 452 6.86 -9.51 -44.54
CA SER A 452 6.75 -10.98 -44.65
C SER A 452 6.12 -11.44 -45.95
N PHE A 453 5.36 -10.60 -46.64
CA PHE A 453 4.85 -10.87 -47.99
C PHE A 453 5.79 -10.44 -49.10
N GLY A 454 6.52 -9.33 -48.89
CA GLY A 454 7.42 -8.74 -49.89
C GLY A 454 8.77 -9.48 -50.03
N ILE A 455 9.24 -10.15 -48.97
CA ILE A 455 10.52 -10.85 -48.93
C ILE A 455 10.28 -12.36 -49.02
N GLU A 456 10.69 -12.98 -50.12
CA GLU A 456 10.44 -14.38 -50.40
C GLU A 456 10.93 -15.36 -49.33
N PRO A 457 12.13 -15.26 -48.71
CA PRO A 457 12.55 -16.10 -47.60
C PRO A 457 11.63 -16.04 -46.39
N LEU A 458 11.10 -14.84 -46.06
CA LEU A 458 10.18 -14.67 -44.93
C LEU A 458 8.80 -15.24 -45.24
N ARG A 459 8.35 -15.04 -46.46
CA ARG A 459 7.09 -15.62 -46.95
C ARG A 459 7.09 -17.14 -46.86
N GLN A 460 8.19 -17.78 -47.33
CA GLN A 460 8.39 -19.23 -47.23
C GLN A 460 8.55 -19.69 -45.78
N PHE A 461 9.25 -18.92 -44.95
CA PHE A 461 9.44 -19.26 -43.52
C PHE A 461 8.09 -19.31 -42.79
N PHE A 462 7.20 -18.36 -43.02
CA PHE A 462 5.88 -18.32 -42.37
C PHE A 462 4.81 -19.13 -43.15
N ASP A 463 5.16 -19.75 -44.26
CA ASP A 463 4.23 -20.51 -45.09
C ASP A 463 3.08 -19.66 -45.67
N PHE A 464 3.39 -18.41 -46.05
CA PHE A 464 2.43 -17.50 -46.63
C PHE A 464 2.41 -17.61 -48.14
N THR A 465 1.19 -17.58 -48.72
CA THR A 465 0.95 -17.44 -50.15
C THR A 465 0.39 -16.05 -50.44
N VAL A 466 0.72 -15.50 -51.63
CA VAL A 466 0.18 -14.18 -52.02
C VAL A 466 -1.28 -14.37 -52.43
N PRO A 467 -2.25 -13.82 -51.66
CA PRO A 467 -3.65 -14.04 -51.96
C PRO A 467 -4.09 -13.28 -53.22
N ASN A 468 -4.94 -13.90 -54.03
CA ASN A 468 -5.54 -13.23 -55.16
C ASN A 468 -6.53 -12.15 -54.67
N ILE A 469 -6.49 -10.96 -55.27
CA ILE A 469 -7.33 -9.83 -54.92
C ILE A 469 -8.84 -10.15 -54.95
N ILE A 470 -9.26 -11.07 -55.80
CA ILE A 470 -10.66 -11.53 -55.93
C ILE A 470 -11.14 -12.30 -54.69
N LEU A 471 -10.25 -13.00 -53.99
CA LEU A 471 -10.53 -13.69 -52.72
C LEU A 471 -10.76 -12.72 -51.55
N LEU A 472 -10.30 -11.47 -51.66
CA LEU A 472 -10.30 -10.50 -50.59
C LEU A 472 -11.69 -9.87 -50.34
N TRP A 473 -12.52 -9.70 -51.37
CA TRP A 473 -13.74 -8.90 -51.30
C TRP A 473 -14.78 -9.38 -50.27
N PRO A 474 -15.17 -10.67 -50.20
CA PRO A 474 -16.18 -11.08 -49.21
C PRO A 474 -15.66 -10.94 -47.77
N GLY A 475 -14.38 -11.21 -47.55
CA GLY A 475 -13.73 -11.09 -46.26
C GLY A 475 -13.63 -9.63 -45.78
N ILE A 476 -13.25 -8.69 -46.65
CA ILE A 476 -13.07 -7.27 -46.29
C ILE A 476 -14.40 -6.66 -45.85
N ALA A 477 -15.50 -6.88 -46.55
CA ALA A 477 -16.80 -6.33 -46.16
C ALA A 477 -17.24 -6.82 -44.78
N VAL A 478 -17.11 -8.11 -44.49
CA VAL A 478 -17.45 -8.70 -43.22
C VAL A 478 -16.51 -8.17 -42.11
N VAL A 479 -15.20 -8.08 -42.34
CA VAL A 479 -14.23 -7.55 -41.42
C VAL A 479 -14.56 -6.11 -41.02
N VAL A 480 -14.92 -5.24 -41.98
CA VAL A 480 -15.31 -3.85 -41.71
C VAL A 480 -16.57 -3.77 -40.85
N ILE A 481 -17.62 -4.52 -41.24
CA ILE A 481 -18.88 -4.55 -40.47
C ILE A 481 -18.64 -5.02 -39.04
N VAL A 482 -17.92 -6.12 -38.87
CA VAL A 482 -17.62 -6.69 -37.55
C VAL A 482 -16.75 -5.77 -36.73
N ALA A 483 -15.77 -5.09 -37.33
CA ALA A 483 -14.95 -4.10 -36.63
C ALA A 483 -15.80 -2.92 -36.09
N LEU A 484 -16.78 -2.44 -36.86
CA LEU A 484 -17.71 -1.41 -36.38
C LEU A 484 -18.59 -1.90 -35.23
N VAL A 485 -19.08 -3.13 -35.28
CA VAL A 485 -19.85 -3.75 -34.21
C VAL A 485 -18.99 -3.92 -32.93
N GLN A 486 -17.78 -4.41 -33.10
CA GLN A 486 -16.84 -4.54 -31.96
C GLN A 486 -16.51 -3.19 -31.31
N TRP A 487 -16.33 -2.15 -32.11
CA TRP A 487 -16.11 -0.79 -31.59
C TRP A 487 -17.31 -0.27 -30.78
N TRP A 488 -18.51 -0.54 -31.26
CA TRP A 488 -19.74 -0.20 -30.57
C TRP A 488 -19.88 -0.97 -29.23
N LEU A 489 -19.59 -2.29 -29.25
CA LEU A 489 -19.57 -3.11 -28.03
C LEU A 489 -18.54 -2.63 -27.02
N ALA A 490 -17.31 -2.34 -27.44
CA ALA A 490 -16.22 -1.87 -26.60
C ALA A 490 -16.50 -0.51 -25.92
N ARG A 491 -17.40 0.30 -26.46
CA ARG A 491 -17.82 1.55 -25.83
C ARG A 491 -18.97 1.41 -24.83
N ARG A 492 -19.65 0.26 -24.86
CA ARG A 492 -20.75 -0.05 -23.94
C ARG A 492 -20.33 -0.90 -22.74
N ALA A 493 -19.21 -1.60 -22.85
CA ALA A 493 -18.58 -2.33 -21.76
C ALA A 493 -17.94 -1.36 -20.75
#